data_deebcf4c98e252c508e7c6c639f2a8a0
#
_entry.id   deebcf4c98e252c508e7c6c639f2a8a0
#
_cell.length_a   1.000
_cell.length_b   1.000
_cell.length_c   1.000
_cell.angle_alpha   90.00
_cell.angle_beta   90.00
_cell.angle_gamma   90.00
#
_symmetry.space_group_name_H-M   'P 1'
#
loop_
_entity.id
_entity.type
_entity.pdbx_description
1 polymer ?
#
loop_
_entity_poly.entity_id
_entity_poly.type
_entity_poly.pdbx_seq_one_letter_code
_entity_poly.pdbx_strand_id
1 'polypeptide(L)'
;MKRFLLTVGLVAVAAISVACSSAAAQPQPSGPVVDGPTVVAKDLKFVTTSIELPADKNVTVHLDNQDSAPHNLAIYGDSGFSQKVSIGEIVSSKKVDQVVPALKAGTYFFRCDVHPDMKGTITAK
;
A
#
# COMPACT_ATOMS: atom_id res chain seq x y z
N MET A 1 -20.92 -47.68 -58.22
CA MET A 1 -19.79 -47.29 -57.34
C MET A 1 -19.99 -45.87 -56.92
N LYS A 2 -20.55 -45.65 -55.68
CA LYS A 2 -20.75 -44.30 -55.11
C LYS A 2 -19.69 -44.12 -54.03
N ARG A 3 -18.77 -43.20 -54.28
CA ARG A 3 -17.77 -42.76 -53.30
C ARG A 3 -18.39 -41.75 -52.34
N PHE A 4 -18.53 -42.11 -51.07
CA PHE A 4 -18.88 -41.22 -50.00
C PHE A 4 -17.61 -40.50 -49.52
N LEU A 5 -17.59 -39.18 -49.69
CA LEU A 5 -16.56 -38.31 -49.09
C LEU A 5 -17.03 -37.93 -47.68
N LEU A 6 -16.33 -38.42 -46.68
CA LEU A 6 -16.49 -38.00 -45.30
C LEU A 6 -15.70 -36.71 -45.11
N THR A 7 -16.42 -35.59 -44.92
CA THR A 7 -15.82 -34.33 -44.48
C THR A 7 -15.70 -34.36 -42.96
N VAL A 8 -14.48 -34.45 -42.47
CA VAL A 8 -14.14 -34.30 -41.05
C VAL A 8 -14.14 -32.80 -40.74
N GLY A 9 -15.13 -32.36 -39.97
CA GLY A 9 -15.21 -31.00 -39.45
C GLY A 9 -14.22 -30.83 -38.29
N LEU A 10 -13.25 -29.95 -38.49
CA LEU A 10 -12.31 -29.50 -37.46
C LEU A 10 -13.01 -28.52 -36.53
N VAL A 11 -13.36 -28.94 -35.31
CA VAL A 11 -13.86 -28.07 -34.27
C VAL A 11 -12.66 -27.37 -33.62
N ALA A 12 -12.48 -26.09 -33.92
CA ALA A 12 -11.50 -25.23 -33.23
C ALA A 12 -12.05 -24.85 -31.85
N VAL A 13 -11.49 -25.44 -30.80
CA VAL A 13 -11.72 -25.04 -29.43
C VAL A 13 -10.88 -23.79 -29.16
N ALA A 14 -11.53 -22.60 -29.11
CA ALA A 14 -10.90 -21.37 -28.68
C ALA A 14 -10.68 -21.43 -27.15
N ALA A 15 -9.46 -21.61 -26.71
CA ALA A 15 -9.09 -21.48 -25.31
C ALA A 15 -9.11 -19.98 -24.92
N ILE A 16 -10.10 -19.59 -24.15
CA ILE A 16 -10.15 -18.26 -23.55
C ILE A 16 -9.18 -18.26 -22.37
N SER A 17 -7.99 -17.69 -22.57
CA SER A 17 -7.05 -17.41 -21.49
C SER A 17 -7.58 -16.24 -20.65
N VAL A 18 -8.12 -16.55 -19.48
CA VAL A 18 -8.42 -15.55 -18.44
C VAL A 18 -7.08 -15.06 -17.91
N ALA A 19 -6.67 -13.88 -18.36
CA ALA A 19 -5.54 -13.17 -17.77
C ALA A 19 -5.96 -12.69 -16.37
N CYS A 20 -5.58 -13.43 -15.33
CA CYS A 20 -5.62 -12.92 -13.97
C CYS A 20 -4.66 -11.75 -13.90
N SER A 21 -5.17 -10.51 -13.84
CA SER A 21 -4.40 -9.33 -13.45
C SER A 21 -4.00 -9.52 -12.00
N SER A 22 -2.80 -10.07 -11.77
CA SER A 22 -2.16 -10.03 -10.45
C SER A 22 -1.85 -8.57 -10.15
N ALA A 23 -2.60 -7.97 -9.21
CA ALA A 23 -2.17 -6.72 -8.59
C ALA A 23 -0.75 -6.97 -8.06
N ALA A 24 0.22 -6.16 -8.52
CA ALA A 24 1.60 -6.29 -8.08
C ALA A 24 1.61 -6.07 -6.56
N ALA A 25 1.83 -7.15 -5.79
CA ALA A 25 2.03 -7.05 -4.36
C ALA A 25 3.28 -6.19 -4.13
N GLN A 26 3.16 -5.16 -3.31
CA GLN A 26 4.33 -4.40 -2.86
C GLN A 26 5.29 -5.39 -2.19
N PRO A 27 6.60 -5.31 -2.47
CA PRO A 27 7.58 -6.18 -1.81
C PRO A 27 7.41 -6.05 -0.30
N GLN A 28 7.02 -7.14 0.36
CA GLN A 28 7.01 -7.16 1.82
C GLN A 28 8.44 -7.08 2.34
N PRO A 29 8.71 -6.21 3.33
CA PRO A 29 10.02 -6.13 3.93
C PRO A 29 10.42 -7.49 4.50
N SER A 30 11.59 -7.98 4.13
CA SER A 30 12.20 -9.19 4.71
C SER A 30 13.07 -8.78 5.91
N GLY A 31 12.95 -9.53 7.00
CA GLY A 31 13.76 -9.31 8.21
C GLY A 31 12.93 -8.94 9.45
N PRO A 32 13.60 -8.81 10.62
CA PRO A 32 12.94 -8.44 11.86
C PRO A 32 12.18 -7.11 11.75
N VAL A 33 10.99 -7.08 12.32
CA VAL A 33 10.14 -5.88 12.36
C VAL A 33 10.07 -5.44 13.83
N VAL A 34 10.29 -4.15 14.08
CA VAL A 34 10.13 -3.54 15.41
C VAL A 34 8.79 -2.81 15.48
N ASP A 35 8.25 -2.74 16.69
CA ASP A 35 7.04 -1.97 16.97
C ASP A 35 7.35 -0.46 16.90
N GLY A 36 6.42 0.32 16.39
CA GLY A 36 6.59 1.74 16.12
C GLY A 36 5.43 2.61 16.62
N PRO A 37 5.44 3.88 16.23
CA PRO A 37 4.47 4.86 16.70
C PRO A 37 3.08 4.68 16.08
N THR A 38 2.09 5.30 16.74
CA THR A 38 0.72 5.43 16.25
C THR A 38 0.49 6.81 15.63
N VAL A 39 -0.04 6.84 14.41
CA VAL A 39 -0.57 8.04 13.76
C VAL A 39 -2.09 8.04 13.96
N VAL A 40 -2.61 9.09 14.57
CA VAL A 40 -4.04 9.25 14.82
C VAL A 40 -4.65 10.15 13.76
N ALA A 41 -5.71 9.68 13.11
CA ALA A 41 -6.56 10.45 12.21
C ALA A 41 -7.89 10.75 12.88
N LYS A 42 -8.24 12.03 12.98
CA LYS A 42 -9.48 12.52 13.61
C LYS A 42 -9.87 13.89 13.07
N ASP A 43 -11.17 14.11 12.88
CA ASP A 43 -11.74 15.35 12.37
C ASP A 43 -11.09 15.79 11.05
N LEU A 44 -10.90 14.83 10.11
CA LEU A 44 -10.26 15.01 8.81
C LEU A 44 -8.84 15.60 8.92
N LYS A 45 -8.09 15.23 9.96
CA LYS A 45 -6.71 15.65 10.19
C LYS A 45 -5.89 14.50 10.77
N PHE A 46 -4.60 14.51 10.53
CA PHE A 46 -3.68 13.78 11.39
C PHE A 46 -3.41 14.60 12.65
N VAL A 47 -3.80 14.07 13.80
CA VAL A 47 -3.46 14.65 15.12
C VAL A 47 -1.98 14.50 15.38
N THR A 48 -1.42 13.34 14.97
CA THR A 48 0.03 13.07 14.99
C THR A 48 0.62 13.57 13.69
N THR A 49 1.35 14.67 13.71
CA THR A 49 1.94 15.29 12.51
C THR A 49 3.43 15.06 12.35
N SER A 50 4.09 14.45 13.36
CA SER A 50 5.50 14.10 13.32
C SER A 50 5.73 12.79 14.08
N ILE A 51 6.50 11.88 13.49
CA ILE A 51 6.92 10.62 14.11
C ILE A 51 8.41 10.38 13.90
N GLU A 52 9.02 9.60 14.81
CA GLU A 52 10.39 9.13 14.67
C GLU A 52 10.40 7.62 14.44
N LEU A 53 11.25 7.17 13.53
CA LEU A 53 11.47 5.76 13.25
C LEU A 53 12.95 5.41 13.38
N PRO A 54 13.30 4.22 13.89
CA PRO A 54 14.69 3.78 13.87
C PRO A 54 15.15 3.57 12.42
N ALA A 55 16.28 4.17 12.06
CA ALA A 55 16.88 3.96 10.75
C ALA A 55 17.32 2.50 10.55
N ASP A 56 17.35 2.06 9.30
CA ASP A 56 17.80 0.74 8.87
C ASP A 56 17.06 -0.45 9.51
N LYS A 57 15.82 -0.21 9.98
CA LYS A 57 14.93 -1.27 10.52
C LYS A 57 13.55 -1.22 9.89
N ASN A 58 12.95 -2.40 9.69
CA ASN A 58 11.53 -2.48 9.37
C ASN A 58 10.71 -2.12 10.61
N VAL A 59 9.69 -1.29 10.46
CA VAL A 59 8.91 -0.80 11.60
C VAL A 59 7.42 -0.99 11.33
N THR A 60 6.67 -1.52 12.30
CA THR A 60 5.21 -1.48 12.26
C THR A 60 4.77 -0.10 12.73
N VAL A 61 4.13 0.66 11.85
CA VAL A 61 3.46 1.92 12.18
C VAL A 61 1.96 1.66 12.24
N HIS A 62 1.30 2.19 13.28
CA HIS A 62 -0.11 2.00 13.50
C HIS A 62 -0.90 3.23 13.01
N LEU A 63 -1.92 3.03 12.19
CA LEU A 63 -2.90 4.06 11.88
C LEU A 63 -4.14 3.83 12.77
N ASP A 64 -4.49 4.80 13.62
CA ASP A 64 -5.73 4.84 14.37
C ASP A 64 -6.70 5.83 13.71
N ASN A 65 -7.53 5.33 12.80
CA ASN A 65 -8.55 6.15 12.16
C ASN A 65 -9.82 6.20 13.02
N GLN A 66 -10.02 7.33 13.70
CA GLN A 66 -11.17 7.62 14.57
C GLN A 66 -12.32 8.30 13.81
N ASP A 67 -12.16 8.56 12.51
CA ASP A 67 -13.20 9.11 11.65
C ASP A 67 -14.02 8.02 10.95
N SER A 68 -15.25 8.34 10.63
CA SER A 68 -16.06 7.55 9.68
C SER A 68 -15.59 7.73 8.23
N ALA A 69 -14.87 8.79 7.94
CA ALA A 69 -14.24 9.04 6.64
C ALA A 69 -13.09 8.05 6.39
N PRO A 70 -12.86 7.66 5.13
CA PRO A 70 -11.77 6.76 4.76
C PRO A 70 -10.42 7.50 4.81
N HIS A 71 -9.44 6.93 5.50
CA HIS A 71 -8.06 7.43 5.55
C HIS A 71 -7.06 6.31 5.34
N ASN A 72 -5.88 6.66 4.84
CA ASN A 72 -4.71 5.80 4.83
C ASN A 72 -3.47 6.56 5.30
N LEU A 73 -2.41 5.82 5.56
CA LEU A 73 -1.08 6.37 5.82
C LEU A 73 -0.19 6.04 4.61
N ALA A 74 0.06 7.02 3.76
CA ALA A 74 0.94 6.89 2.61
C ALA A 74 2.26 7.60 2.90
N ILE A 75 3.38 6.88 2.81
CA ILE A 75 4.73 7.36 3.14
C ILE A 75 5.52 7.60 1.86
N TYR A 76 6.21 8.73 1.81
CA TYR A 76 6.96 9.24 0.67
C TYR A 76 8.37 9.66 1.06
N GLY A 77 9.30 9.52 0.10
CA GLY A 77 10.69 9.94 0.25
C GLY A 77 10.92 11.43 0.04
N ASP A 78 9.93 12.16 -0.48
CA ASP A 78 10.06 13.57 -0.84
C ASP A 78 8.85 14.40 -0.41
N SER A 79 9.06 15.70 -0.20
CA SER A 79 8.01 16.65 0.20
C SER A 79 6.97 16.94 -0.89
N GLY A 80 7.26 16.56 -2.13
CA GLY A 80 6.33 16.64 -3.27
C GLY A 80 5.42 15.42 -3.41
N PHE A 81 5.58 14.41 -2.51
CA PHE A 81 4.79 13.18 -2.51
C PHE A 81 4.82 12.42 -3.85
N SER A 82 5.97 12.39 -4.50
CA SER A 82 6.19 11.70 -5.79
C SER A 82 6.88 10.35 -5.62
N GLN A 83 7.77 10.20 -4.64
CA GLN A 83 8.55 8.98 -4.38
C GLN A 83 7.85 8.13 -3.31
N LYS A 84 7.01 7.20 -3.74
CA LYS A 84 6.31 6.27 -2.85
C LYS A 84 7.29 5.33 -2.15
N VAL A 85 7.16 5.23 -0.82
CA VAL A 85 7.93 4.31 0.03
C VAL A 85 7.05 3.19 0.56
N SER A 86 5.91 3.53 1.15
CA SER A 86 4.96 2.56 1.70
C SER A 86 3.56 3.15 1.67
N ILE A 87 2.61 2.39 1.16
CA ILE A 87 1.21 2.84 1.04
C ILE A 87 0.33 1.91 1.88
N GLY A 88 -0.29 2.47 2.91
CA GLY A 88 -1.18 1.74 3.80
C GLY A 88 -2.58 1.53 3.23
N GLU A 89 -3.28 0.58 3.84
CA GLU A 89 -4.69 0.28 3.53
C GLU A 89 -5.58 1.49 3.84
N ILE A 90 -6.59 1.74 2.99
CA ILE A 90 -7.62 2.74 3.22
C ILE A 90 -8.67 2.12 4.15
N VAL A 91 -8.85 2.72 5.32
CA VAL A 91 -9.77 2.21 6.36
C VAL A 91 -10.64 3.34 6.93
N SER A 92 -11.82 2.98 7.44
CA SER A 92 -12.75 3.89 8.13
C SER A 92 -13.03 3.36 9.54
N SER A 93 -13.01 4.23 10.56
CA SER A 93 -13.32 3.88 11.96
C SER A 93 -12.58 2.62 12.45
N LYS A 94 -11.29 2.49 12.11
CA LYS A 94 -10.53 1.27 12.34
C LYS A 94 -9.06 1.58 12.63
N LYS A 95 -8.45 0.72 13.43
CA LYS A 95 -6.99 0.64 13.58
C LYS A 95 -6.43 -0.37 12.59
N VAL A 96 -5.30 -0.03 11.99
CA VAL A 96 -4.58 -0.91 11.07
C VAL A 96 -3.07 -0.75 11.24
N ASP A 97 -2.37 -1.86 11.09
CA ASP A 97 -0.92 -1.92 11.17
C ASP A 97 -0.34 -1.92 9.76
N GLN A 98 0.72 -1.16 9.59
CA GLN A 98 1.46 -1.06 8.33
C GLN A 98 2.94 -1.29 8.58
N VAL A 99 3.52 -2.30 7.91
CA VAL A 99 4.96 -2.48 7.96
C VAL A 99 5.64 -1.52 6.99
N VAL A 100 6.44 -0.62 7.55
CA VAL A 100 7.29 0.31 6.81
C VAL A 100 8.65 -0.33 6.61
N PRO A 101 9.17 -0.40 5.38
CA PRO A 101 10.50 -0.97 5.12
C PRO A 101 11.59 -0.13 5.78
N ALA A 102 12.75 -0.74 5.99
CA ALA A 102 13.93 -0.08 6.56
C ALA A 102 14.26 1.21 5.80
N LEU A 103 14.14 2.33 6.49
CA LEU A 103 14.47 3.66 5.95
C LEU A 103 15.91 4.01 6.29
N LYS A 104 16.61 4.68 5.38
CA LYS A 104 17.88 5.31 5.69
C LYS A 104 17.67 6.50 6.61
N ALA A 105 18.68 6.87 7.41
CA ALA A 105 18.62 8.09 8.22
C ALA A 105 18.28 9.30 7.35
N GLY A 106 17.27 10.08 7.76
CA GLY A 106 16.79 11.21 6.98
C GLY A 106 15.35 11.61 7.30
N THR A 107 14.83 12.55 6.53
CA THR A 107 13.46 13.04 6.64
C THR A 107 12.61 12.47 5.52
N TYR A 108 11.45 11.95 5.91
CA TYR A 108 10.41 11.42 5.03
C TYR A 108 9.10 12.13 5.33
N PHE A 109 8.11 11.90 4.48
CA PHE A 109 6.83 12.58 4.56
C PHE A 109 5.71 11.57 4.52
N PHE A 110 4.60 11.84 5.18
CA PHE A 110 3.39 11.06 5.03
C PHE A 110 2.18 11.94 4.78
N ARG A 111 1.20 11.38 4.12
CA ARG A 111 -0.11 12.00 3.92
C ARG A 111 -1.21 10.95 3.85
N CYS A 112 -2.47 11.40 3.87
CA CYS A 112 -3.60 10.61 3.41
C CYS A 112 -3.77 10.85 1.90
N ASP A 113 -3.78 9.78 1.09
CA ASP A 113 -3.97 9.92 -0.36
C ASP A 113 -5.41 10.29 -0.74
N VAL A 114 -6.38 9.99 0.15
CA VAL A 114 -7.78 10.39 -0.02
C VAL A 114 -8.00 11.87 0.33
N HIS A 115 -7.24 12.39 1.30
CA HIS A 115 -7.32 13.76 1.78
C HIS A 115 -5.92 14.39 1.83
N PRO A 116 -5.40 14.92 0.72
CA PRO A 116 -3.99 15.36 0.61
C PRO A 116 -3.53 16.45 1.57
N ASP A 117 -4.46 17.19 2.17
CA ASP A 117 -4.15 18.20 3.20
C ASP A 117 -3.78 17.58 4.55
N MET A 118 -4.17 16.31 4.78
CA MET A 118 -3.76 15.53 5.94
C MET A 118 -2.34 15.00 5.71
N LYS A 119 -1.33 15.61 6.35
CA LYS A 119 0.08 15.30 6.13
C LYS A 119 0.94 15.51 7.37
N GLY A 120 2.13 14.91 7.35
CA GLY A 120 3.11 15.04 8.42
C GLY A 120 4.49 14.58 7.97
N THR A 121 5.41 14.50 8.92
CA THR A 121 6.82 14.18 8.69
C THR A 121 7.29 12.97 9.50
N ILE A 122 8.28 12.26 8.98
CA ILE A 122 8.99 11.17 9.63
C ILE A 122 10.46 11.54 9.72
N THR A 123 11.05 11.40 10.89
CA THR A 123 12.51 11.44 11.07
C THR A 123 13.01 10.02 11.30
N ALA A 124 13.81 9.50 10.38
CA ALA A 124 14.52 8.23 10.55
C ALA A 124 15.92 8.51 11.10
N LYS A 125 16.27 7.92 12.26
CA LYS A 125 17.56 8.14 12.94
C LYS A 125 18.03 6.92 13.76
#